data_d858022f5fd02a1b2f59a54db4300ccf
#
_entry.id   d858022f5fd02a1b2f59a54db4300ccf
#
_cell.length_a   1.000
_cell.length_b   1.000
_cell.length_c   1.000
_cell.angle_alpha   90.00
_cell.angle_beta   90.00
_cell.angle_gamma   90.00
#
_symmetry.space_group_name_H-M   'P 1'
#
loop_
_entity.id
_entity.type
_entity.pdbx_description
1 polymer ?
#
loop_
_entity_poly.entity_id
_entity_poly.type
_entity_poly.pdbx_seq_one_letter_code
_entity_poly.pdbx_strand_id
1 'polypeptide(L)'
;MNIIICGAGQVGYSIANQLSQQGHSITVIDKTSSDIQKINDNLDAKGIVGIATYPSVLDLADAKNTDMIIAVTRNDETNMIVCQIAHSLFNVSRKIARIRSKEFLNPSYSNLFSKSHLPIDIIISPEYEVSKSLLRKIEAPGAIESFPFADDSVRLIEINMDKK
;
A
#
# COMPACT_ATOMS: atom_id res chain seq x y z
N MET A 1 3.65 -13.37 8.99
CA MET A 1 4.33 -12.06 9.09
C MET A 1 3.52 -11.15 9.97
N ASN A 2 4.18 -10.27 10.72
CA ASN A 2 3.55 -9.19 11.48
C ASN A 2 3.51 -7.93 10.61
N ILE A 3 2.34 -7.40 10.34
CA ILE A 3 2.15 -6.29 9.40
C ILE A 3 1.35 -5.17 10.07
N ILE A 4 1.87 -3.93 10.01
CA ILE A 4 1.13 -2.74 10.42
C ILE A 4 0.61 -2.04 9.17
N ILE A 5 -0.68 -1.69 9.17
CA ILE A 5 -1.32 -0.90 8.13
C ILE A 5 -1.74 0.45 8.72
N CYS A 6 -1.23 1.54 8.17
CA CYS A 6 -1.58 2.90 8.58
C CYS A 6 -2.59 3.50 7.60
N GLY A 7 -3.83 3.64 8.06
CA GLY A 7 -5.00 4.06 7.32
C GLY A 7 -6.04 2.95 7.19
N ALA A 8 -7.21 3.12 7.80
CA ALA A 8 -8.35 2.18 7.79
C ALA A 8 -9.42 2.55 6.74
N GLY A 9 -9.12 3.44 5.81
CA GLY A 9 -10.01 3.74 4.68
C GLY A 9 -10.15 2.55 3.73
N GLN A 10 -10.88 2.74 2.63
CA GLN A 10 -11.21 1.66 1.69
C GLN A 10 -10.00 0.81 1.26
N VAL A 11 -8.87 1.44 0.92
CA VAL A 11 -7.65 0.74 0.51
C VAL A 11 -7.05 -0.07 1.66
N GLY A 12 -6.88 0.57 2.83
CA GLY A 12 -6.31 -0.12 4.00
C GLY A 12 -7.18 -1.25 4.50
N TYR A 13 -8.50 -1.07 4.52
CA TYR A 13 -9.47 -2.13 4.85
C TYR A 13 -9.34 -3.33 3.89
N SER A 14 -9.30 -3.07 2.58
CA SER A 14 -9.16 -4.13 1.57
C SER A 14 -7.86 -4.90 1.71
N ILE A 15 -6.74 -4.20 1.95
CA ILE A 15 -5.43 -4.83 2.18
C ILE A 15 -5.46 -5.67 3.47
N ALA A 16 -6.00 -5.11 4.58
CA ALA A 16 -6.12 -5.80 5.86
C ALA A 16 -6.94 -7.09 5.72
N ASN A 17 -8.09 -7.02 5.05
CA ASN A 17 -8.95 -8.18 4.81
C ASN A 17 -8.22 -9.27 4.01
N GLN A 18 -7.54 -8.91 2.95
CA GLN A 18 -6.85 -9.86 2.08
C GLN A 18 -5.67 -10.54 2.79
N LEU A 19 -4.87 -9.76 3.55
CA LEU A 19 -3.71 -10.28 4.26
C LEU A 19 -4.07 -11.10 5.51
N SER A 20 -5.15 -10.74 6.23
CA SER A 20 -5.64 -11.53 7.37
C SER A 20 -6.11 -12.91 6.92
N GLN A 21 -6.81 -13.00 5.78
CA GLN A 21 -7.23 -14.28 5.18
C GLN A 21 -6.05 -15.16 4.75
N GLN A 22 -4.88 -14.59 4.52
CA GLN A 22 -3.64 -15.32 4.22
C GLN A 22 -2.87 -15.77 5.47
N GLY A 23 -3.43 -15.56 6.67
CA GLY A 23 -2.84 -15.98 7.95
C GLY A 23 -1.72 -15.05 8.45
N HIS A 24 -1.71 -13.78 8.03
CA HIS A 24 -0.79 -12.78 8.57
C HIS A 24 -1.37 -12.12 9.83
N SER A 25 -0.52 -11.76 10.79
CA SER A 25 -0.90 -10.97 11.96
C SER A 25 -0.97 -9.49 11.56
N ILE A 26 -2.18 -8.92 11.59
CA ILE A 26 -2.44 -7.57 11.09
C ILE A 26 -2.79 -6.62 12.22
N THR A 27 -2.12 -5.48 12.29
CA THR A 27 -2.51 -4.33 13.11
C THR A 27 -2.83 -3.15 12.22
N VAL A 28 -4.02 -2.55 12.38
CA VAL A 28 -4.45 -1.39 11.60
C VAL A 28 -4.52 -0.16 12.49
N ILE A 29 -3.93 0.94 12.06
CA ILE A 29 -3.92 2.23 12.77
C ILE A 29 -4.70 3.25 11.95
N ASP A 30 -5.68 3.91 12.54
CA ASP A 30 -6.35 5.09 11.97
C ASP A 30 -6.80 6.03 13.09
N LYS A 31 -6.89 7.32 12.78
CA LYS A 31 -7.42 8.34 13.70
C LYS A 31 -8.95 8.27 13.87
N THR A 32 -9.64 7.62 12.95
CA THR A 32 -11.10 7.52 12.87
C THR A 32 -11.59 6.28 13.62
N SER A 33 -12.21 6.47 14.77
CA SER A 33 -12.68 5.35 15.62
C SER A 33 -13.70 4.46 14.91
N SER A 34 -14.61 5.02 14.10
CA SER A 34 -15.61 4.23 13.37
C SER A 34 -14.99 3.32 12.30
N ASP A 35 -13.88 3.72 11.68
CA ASP A 35 -13.20 2.87 10.71
C ASP A 35 -12.41 1.75 11.41
N ILE A 36 -11.80 2.06 12.56
CA ILE A 36 -11.15 1.04 13.40
C ILE A 36 -12.16 0.05 13.97
N GLN A 37 -13.35 0.50 14.36
CA GLN A 37 -14.39 -0.43 14.82
C GLN A 37 -14.79 -1.42 13.72
N LYS A 38 -14.94 -0.97 12.47
CA LYS A 38 -15.20 -1.88 11.33
C LYS A 38 -14.09 -2.93 11.14
N ILE A 39 -12.83 -2.55 11.36
CA ILE A 39 -11.72 -3.52 11.35
C ILE A 39 -11.94 -4.59 12.41
N ASN A 40 -12.13 -4.18 13.67
CA ASN A 40 -12.28 -5.12 14.80
C ASN A 40 -13.52 -6.02 14.69
N ASP A 41 -14.61 -5.50 14.10
CA ASP A 41 -15.87 -6.24 14.01
C ASP A 41 -15.88 -7.25 12.84
N ASN A 42 -15.11 -7.00 11.79
CA ASN A 42 -15.25 -7.78 10.54
C ASN A 42 -13.98 -8.52 10.10
N LEU A 43 -12.82 -8.22 10.66
CA LEU A 43 -11.54 -8.81 10.23
C LEU A 43 -10.82 -9.48 11.40
N ASP A 44 -10.06 -10.52 11.10
CA ASP A 44 -9.06 -11.05 12.03
C ASP A 44 -7.82 -10.14 12.05
N ALA A 45 -8.00 -8.96 12.64
CA ALA A 45 -7.00 -7.92 12.72
C ALA A 45 -7.19 -7.04 13.95
N LYS A 46 -6.11 -6.55 14.53
CA LYS A 46 -6.13 -5.63 15.66
C LYS A 46 -6.26 -4.19 15.18
N GLY A 47 -7.29 -3.47 15.57
CA GLY A 47 -7.46 -2.05 15.29
C GLY A 47 -6.94 -1.17 16.44
N ILE A 48 -6.22 -0.10 16.12
CA ILE A 48 -5.73 0.91 17.06
C ILE A 48 -6.20 2.29 16.60
N VAL A 49 -6.93 3.00 17.45
CA VAL A 49 -7.30 4.39 17.19
C VAL A 49 -6.11 5.28 17.56
N GLY A 50 -5.54 6.01 16.58
CA GLY A 50 -4.40 6.88 16.81
C GLY A 50 -3.87 7.53 15.54
N ILE A 51 -2.96 8.48 15.73
CA ILE A 51 -2.26 9.17 14.64
C ILE A 51 -0.98 8.39 14.33
N ALA A 52 -0.91 7.77 13.16
CA ALA A 52 0.16 6.85 12.78
C ALA A 52 1.56 7.51 12.71
N THR A 53 1.64 8.83 12.62
CA THR A 53 2.92 9.57 12.70
C THR A 53 3.41 9.79 14.13
N TYR A 54 2.68 9.36 15.14
CA TYR A 54 3.16 9.45 16.51
C TYR A 54 3.95 8.17 16.87
N PRO A 55 5.24 8.29 17.26
CA PRO A 55 6.05 7.12 17.62
C PRO A 55 5.44 6.24 18.70
N SER A 56 4.74 6.83 19.68
CA SER A 56 4.05 6.10 20.74
C SER A 56 2.91 5.23 20.23
N VAL A 57 2.23 5.64 19.15
CA VAL A 57 1.16 4.85 18.51
C VAL A 57 1.75 3.67 17.73
N LEU A 58 2.89 3.87 17.06
CA LEU A 58 3.62 2.79 16.39
C LEU A 58 4.22 1.80 17.41
N ASP A 59 4.71 2.28 18.54
CA ASP A 59 5.19 1.41 19.64
C ASP A 59 4.03 0.58 20.23
N LEU A 60 2.85 1.17 20.45
CA LEU A 60 1.63 0.48 20.87
C LEU A 60 1.18 -0.59 19.86
N ALA A 61 1.47 -0.39 18.59
CA ALA A 61 1.22 -1.33 17.51
C ALA A 61 2.30 -2.41 17.37
N ASP A 62 3.29 -2.42 18.26
CA ASP A 62 4.43 -3.33 18.26
C ASP A 62 5.32 -3.22 17.00
N ALA A 63 5.60 -1.99 16.59
CA ALA A 63 6.41 -1.73 15.40
C ALA A 63 7.83 -2.34 15.47
N LYS A 64 8.38 -2.58 16.68
CA LYS A 64 9.70 -3.22 16.87
C LYS A 64 9.74 -4.67 16.38
N ASN A 65 8.60 -5.37 16.45
CA ASN A 65 8.47 -6.77 16.05
C ASN A 65 7.74 -6.92 14.71
N THR A 66 7.62 -5.81 13.96
CA THR A 66 6.88 -5.76 12.69
C THR A 66 7.82 -6.03 11.51
N ASP A 67 7.42 -6.95 10.64
CA ASP A 67 8.15 -7.29 9.40
C ASP A 67 7.93 -6.24 8.31
N MET A 68 6.72 -5.67 8.26
CA MET A 68 6.31 -4.77 7.19
C MET A 68 5.35 -3.68 7.69
N ILE A 69 5.54 -2.45 7.23
CA ILE A 69 4.58 -1.36 7.41
C ILE A 69 4.02 -0.90 6.05
N ILE A 70 2.71 -0.70 5.98
CA ILE A 70 1.98 -0.26 4.79
C ILE A 70 1.24 1.03 5.12
N ALA A 71 1.77 2.16 4.65
CA ALA A 71 1.20 3.48 4.87
C ALA A 71 0.28 3.88 3.69
N VAL A 72 -1.04 3.84 3.92
CA VAL A 72 -2.08 4.05 2.90
C VAL A 72 -3.14 5.06 3.34
N THR A 73 -2.73 6.05 4.12
CA THR A 73 -3.61 7.16 4.49
C THR A 73 -3.96 8.03 3.27
N ARG A 74 -4.82 9.03 3.46
CA ARG A 74 -5.21 9.96 2.39
C ARG A 74 -4.14 11.00 2.05
N ASN A 75 -3.07 11.10 2.83
CA ASN A 75 -2.07 12.14 2.70
C ASN A 75 -0.69 11.52 2.46
N ASP A 76 -0.06 11.91 1.36
CA ASP A 76 1.22 11.35 0.90
C ASP A 76 2.35 11.66 1.89
N GLU A 77 2.38 12.89 2.43
CA GLU A 77 3.39 13.31 3.41
C GLU A 77 3.27 12.51 4.71
N THR A 78 2.04 12.22 5.15
CA THR A 78 1.80 11.33 6.30
C THR A 78 2.36 9.94 6.02
N ASN A 79 2.13 9.39 4.83
CA ASN A 79 2.62 8.06 4.46
C ASN A 79 4.16 8.01 4.43
N MET A 80 4.79 9.07 3.91
CA MET A 80 6.26 9.22 3.93
C MET A 80 6.82 9.29 5.35
N ILE A 81 6.22 10.11 6.21
CA ILE A 81 6.67 10.28 7.60
C ILE A 81 6.49 8.99 8.41
N VAL A 82 5.38 8.26 8.22
CA VAL A 82 5.19 6.94 8.86
C VAL A 82 6.34 5.98 8.49
N CYS A 83 6.68 5.88 7.21
CA CYS A 83 7.79 5.04 6.75
C CYS A 83 9.14 5.50 7.32
N GLN A 84 9.37 6.81 7.40
CA GLN A 84 10.58 7.37 8.00
C GLN A 84 10.71 7.01 9.48
N ILE A 85 9.64 7.16 10.26
CA ILE A 85 9.63 6.82 11.69
C ILE A 85 9.80 5.32 11.89
N ALA A 86 9.10 4.50 11.11
CA ALA A 86 9.22 3.04 11.14
C ALA A 86 10.66 2.57 10.87
N HIS A 87 11.36 3.24 9.95
CA HIS A 87 12.77 2.97 9.68
C HIS A 87 13.66 3.43 10.83
N SER A 88 13.56 4.70 11.23
CA SER A 88 14.55 5.35 12.10
C SER A 88 14.45 4.91 13.56
N LEU A 89 13.25 4.60 14.06
CA LEU A 89 13.03 4.26 15.46
C LEU A 89 12.78 2.77 15.70
N PHE A 90 12.24 2.05 14.72
CA PHE A 90 11.79 0.67 14.90
C PHE A 90 12.50 -0.33 13.98
N ASN A 91 13.33 0.13 13.05
CA ASN A 91 14.08 -0.71 12.10
C ASN A 91 13.18 -1.68 11.29
N VAL A 92 11.94 -1.27 10.99
CA VAL A 92 11.03 -2.09 10.18
C VAL A 92 11.67 -2.37 8.82
N SER A 93 11.79 -3.65 8.47
CA SER A 93 12.59 -4.08 7.31
C SER A 93 11.95 -3.70 5.99
N ARG A 94 10.62 -3.77 5.86
CA ARG A 94 9.91 -3.43 4.62
C ARG A 94 8.87 -2.33 4.83
N LYS A 95 8.98 -1.27 4.04
CA LYS A 95 8.13 -0.08 4.13
C LYS A 95 7.48 0.18 2.78
N ILE A 96 6.15 0.18 2.78
CA ILE A 96 5.33 0.43 1.60
C ILE A 96 4.54 1.70 1.84
N ALA A 97 4.55 2.62 0.88
CA ALA A 97 3.79 3.86 0.97
C ALA A 97 2.93 4.10 -0.27
N ARG A 98 1.72 4.57 -0.04
CA ARG A 98 0.88 5.14 -1.09
C ARG A 98 1.31 6.57 -1.36
N ILE A 99 1.74 6.85 -2.60
CA ILE A 99 2.10 8.17 -3.09
C ILE A 99 1.29 8.43 -4.36
N ARG A 100 0.46 9.48 -4.36
CA ARG A 100 -0.43 9.84 -5.47
C ARG A 100 0.07 11.01 -6.28
N SER A 101 0.77 11.94 -5.62
CA SER A 101 1.26 13.14 -6.27
C SER A 101 2.38 12.81 -7.24
N LYS A 102 2.19 13.19 -8.50
CA LYS A 102 3.19 13.04 -9.56
C LYS A 102 4.45 13.87 -9.30
N GLU A 103 4.35 14.91 -8.48
CA GLU A 103 5.50 15.74 -8.09
C GLU A 103 6.56 14.90 -7.36
N PHE A 104 6.14 14.04 -6.42
CA PHE A 104 7.05 13.15 -5.71
C PHE A 104 7.60 12.01 -6.57
N LEU A 105 6.88 11.66 -7.64
CA LEU A 105 7.25 10.56 -8.55
C LEU A 105 8.04 11.04 -9.76
N ASN A 106 8.42 12.30 -9.82
CA ASN A 106 9.21 12.85 -10.91
C ASN A 106 10.61 12.19 -10.93
N PRO A 107 11.06 11.65 -12.08
CA PRO A 107 12.37 11.01 -12.20
C PRO A 107 13.55 11.88 -11.75
N SER A 108 13.44 13.20 -11.85
CA SER A 108 14.46 14.14 -11.38
C SER A 108 14.68 14.08 -9.86
N TYR A 109 13.73 13.55 -9.10
CA TYR A 109 13.77 13.41 -7.64
C TYR A 109 13.82 11.94 -7.21
N SER A 110 14.20 11.03 -8.08
CA SER A 110 14.20 9.58 -7.83
C SER A 110 15.01 9.14 -6.61
N ASN A 111 16.04 9.91 -6.23
CA ASN A 111 16.83 9.68 -5.03
C ASN A 111 16.09 9.97 -3.72
N LEU A 112 14.95 10.68 -3.77
CA LEU A 112 14.15 11.02 -2.58
C LEU A 112 13.78 9.77 -1.77
N PHE A 113 13.42 8.68 -2.43
CA PHE A 113 12.99 7.43 -1.79
C PHE A 113 14.11 6.41 -1.57
N SER A 114 15.35 6.89 -1.50
CA SER A 114 16.49 6.04 -1.16
C SER A 114 16.58 5.77 0.35
N LYS A 115 17.32 4.73 0.75
CA LYS A 115 17.52 4.37 2.15
C LYS A 115 18.19 5.47 2.99
N SER A 116 18.94 6.37 2.35
CA SER A 116 19.63 7.50 3.00
C SER A 116 18.75 8.75 3.16
N HIS A 117 17.60 8.80 2.50
CA HIS A 117 16.68 9.95 2.57
C HIS A 117 15.33 9.53 3.17
N LEU A 118 14.32 9.22 2.33
CA LEU A 118 13.03 8.68 2.78
C LEU A 118 12.97 7.19 2.43
N PRO A 119 13.20 6.28 3.39
CA PRO A 119 13.39 4.86 3.15
C PRO A 119 12.06 4.15 2.85
N ILE A 120 11.55 4.31 1.66
CA ILE A 120 10.36 3.62 1.14
C ILE A 120 10.83 2.56 0.15
N ASP A 121 10.54 1.30 0.45
CA ASP A 121 10.99 0.18 -0.37
C ASP A 121 10.07 -0.05 -1.59
N ILE A 122 8.76 0.22 -1.41
CA ILE A 122 7.76 0.07 -2.48
C ILE A 122 6.80 1.26 -2.42
N ILE A 123 6.62 1.91 -3.57
CA ILE A 123 5.61 2.95 -3.74
C ILE A 123 4.42 2.34 -4.48
N ILE A 124 3.21 2.57 -3.97
CA ILE A 124 1.97 2.19 -4.62
C ILE A 124 1.18 3.44 -4.99
N SER A 125 0.67 3.46 -6.21
CA SER A 125 -0.25 4.49 -6.70
C SER A 125 -1.44 3.79 -7.38
N PRO A 126 -2.46 3.39 -6.61
CA PRO A 126 -3.60 2.64 -7.13
C PRO A 126 -4.28 3.34 -8.30
N GLU A 127 -4.38 4.65 -8.26
CA GLU A 127 -4.98 5.47 -9.30
C GLU A 127 -4.21 5.37 -10.63
N TYR A 128 -2.88 5.34 -10.56
CA TYR A 128 -2.03 5.19 -11.73
C TYR A 128 -2.13 3.77 -12.32
N GLU A 129 -2.14 2.74 -11.48
CA GLU A 129 -2.27 1.35 -11.92
C GLU A 129 -3.64 1.09 -12.56
N VAL A 130 -4.72 1.62 -11.98
CA VAL A 130 -6.07 1.55 -12.57
C VAL A 130 -6.10 2.26 -13.91
N SER A 131 -5.53 3.46 -14.01
CA SER A 131 -5.48 4.22 -15.27
C SER A 131 -4.71 3.47 -16.34
N LYS A 132 -3.57 2.89 -16.02
CA LYS A 132 -2.79 2.03 -16.93
C LYS A 132 -3.59 0.80 -17.38
N SER A 133 -4.28 0.14 -16.45
CA SER A 133 -5.09 -1.03 -16.77
C SER A 133 -6.24 -0.70 -17.72
N LEU A 134 -6.92 0.44 -17.49
CA LEU A 134 -7.98 0.92 -18.37
C LEU A 134 -7.44 1.27 -19.77
N LEU A 135 -6.31 1.98 -19.84
CA LEU A 135 -5.67 2.33 -21.09
C LEU A 135 -5.34 1.07 -21.91
N ARG A 136 -4.74 0.06 -21.27
CA ARG A 136 -4.45 -1.24 -21.94
C ARG A 136 -5.70 -1.91 -22.51
N LYS A 137 -6.83 -1.85 -21.80
CA LYS A 137 -8.12 -2.38 -22.31
C LYS A 137 -8.66 -1.61 -23.52
N ILE A 138 -8.44 -0.29 -23.55
CA ILE A 138 -8.83 0.56 -24.70
C ILE A 138 -7.93 0.28 -25.90
N GLU A 139 -6.63 0.07 -25.69
CA GLU A 139 -5.64 -0.18 -26.75
C GLU A 139 -5.78 -1.59 -27.37
N ALA A 140 -6.38 -2.54 -26.66
CA ALA A 140 -6.62 -3.90 -27.15
C ALA A 140 -8.13 -4.25 -27.11
N PRO A 141 -8.96 -3.64 -27.96
CA PRO A 141 -10.39 -3.90 -27.99
C PRO A 141 -10.66 -5.35 -28.36
N GLY A 142 -11.46 -6.04 -27.53
CA GLY A 142 -11.73 -7.48 -27.69
C GLY A 142 -10.82 -8.40 -26.89
N ALA A 143 -9.77 -7.88 -26.25
CA ALA A 143 -9.01 -8.64 -25.27
C ALA A 143 -9.79 -8.79 -23.95
N ILE A 144 -9.79 -9.99 -23.37
CA ILE A 144 -10.31 -10.24 -22.03
C ILE A 144 -9.34 -9.61 -21.02
N GLU A 145 -8.06 -9.94 -21.16
CA GLU A 145 -6.97 -9.38 -20.36
C GLU A 145 -5.71 -9.09 -21.18
N SER A 146 -4.90 -8.17 -20.71
CA SER A 146 -3.62 -7.81 -21.32
C SER A 146 -2.56 -7.65 -20.22
N PHE A 147 -1.55 -8.52 -20.25
CA PHE A 147 -0.44 -8.53 -19.29
C PHE A 147 0.82 -7.94 -19.92
N PRO A 148 1.38 -6.88 -19.35
CA PRO A 148 2.62 -6.30 -19.85
C PRO A 148 3.83 -7.11 -19.40
N PHE A 149 4.82 -7.25 -20.30
CA PHE A 149 6.15 -7.79 -20.03
C PHE A 149 7.23 -6.84 -20.57
N ALA A 150 8.42 -6.93 -20.01
CA ALA A 150 9.60 -6.16 -20.44
C ALA A 150 9.27 -4.65 -20.60
N ASP A 151 8.85 -4.02 -19.49
CA ASP A 151 8.51 -2.59 -19.42
C ASP A 151 7.47 -2.14 -20.49
N ASP A 152 6.42 -2.93 -20.66
CA ASP A 152 5.34 -2.72 -21.65
C ASP A 152 5.78 -2.87 -23.14
N SER A 153 7.00 -3.33 -23.41
CA SER A 153 7.48 -3.55 -24.79
C SER A 153 6.90 -4.80 -25.44
N VAL A 154 6.43 -5.77 -24.62
CA VAL A 154 5.76 -7.01 -25.04
C VAL A 154 4.49 -7.18 -24.23
N ARG A 155 3.41 -7.66 -24.89
CA ARG A 155 2.12 -7.90 -24.22
C ARG A 155 1.62 -9.30 -24.50
N LEU A 156 1.19 -9.99 -23.44
CA LEU A 156 0.38 -11.20 -23.56
C LEU A 156 -1.09 -10.77 -23.56
N ILE A 157 -1.84 -11.14 -24.60
CA ILE A 157 -3.24 -10.77 -24.76
C ILE A 157 -4.08 -12.05 -24.71
N GLU A 158 -5.05 -12.07 -23.79
CA GLU A 158 -6.07 -13.11 -23.73
C GLU A 158 -7.29 -12.70 -24.57
N ILE A 159 -7.69 -13.55 -25.52
CA ILE A 159 -8.85 -13.31 -26.39
C ILE A 159 -9.84 -14.47 -26.30
N ASN A 160 -11.12 -14.15 -26.38
CA ASN A 160 -12.15 -15.17 -26.55
C ASN A 160 -12.17 -15.65 -28.02
N MET A 161 -12.00 -16.94 -28.22
CA MET A 161 -12.21 -17.53 -29.55
C MET A 161 -13.64 -18.15 -29.64
N ASP A 162 -14.53 -17.45 -30.31
CA ASP A 162 -15.82 -18.05 -30.65
C ASP A 162 -15.59 -19.27 -31.55
N LYS A 163 -16.02 -20.44 -31.10
CA LYS A 163 -16.10 -21.63 -31.99
C LYS A 163 -17.16 -21.33 -33.05
N LYS A 164 -16.74 -21.19 -34.29
CA LYS A 164 -17.65 -21.29 -35.45
C LYS A 164 -18.24 -22.66 -35.55
#